data_76f6b79b5500875bd8f73c1049d7e3fc
#
_entry.id   76f6b79b5500875bd8f73c1049d7e3fc
#
_cell.length_a   1.000
_cell.length_b   1.000
_cell.length_c   1.000
_cell.angle_alpha   90.00
_cell.angle_beta   90.00
_cell.angle_gamma   90.00
#
_symmetry.space_group_name_H-M   'P 1'
#
loop_
_entity.id
_entity.type
_entity.pdbx_description
1 polymer ?
#
loop_
_entity_poly.entity_id
_entity_poly.type
_entity_poly.pdbx_seq_one_letter_code
_entity_poly.pdbx_strand_id
1 'polypeptide(L)'
;PALTASVPTGGMLLFGAVREAPERRADDPALLNSVLVLDEKGAVVADYDKRRLVPFGEFTPFKRVLRVTKMTVGDIDYVPGESSAPIQLVGLPAARVLICYEAIFPRSGDDEAGWILNVTNDAWFGMSAGPHQHFASAQLRAVEEGLPLVRVANTGITAIIDPYGRVIVKTDLNKDAVIDGGLPVALVEPTWFGKHGNSTFLVVTLLLIGVSRISLMFPDE
;
A
#
# COMPACT_ATOMS: atom_id res chain seq x y z
N PRO A 1 18.78 -14.16 -13.66
CA PRO A 1 18.66 -14.54 -15.09
C PRO A 1 17.27 -15.04 -15.48
N ALA A 2 16.56 -15.82 -14.61
CA ALA A 2 15.25 -16.37 -14.97
C ALA A 2 14.13 -15.31 -14.97
N LEU A 3 14.14 -14.36 -14.07
CA LEU A 3 13.11 -13.31 -13.97
C LEU A 3 13.18 -12.31 -15.12
N THR A 4 14.38 -12.01 -15.61
CA THR A 4 14.59 -11.02 -16.66
C THR A 4 14.27 -11.52 -18.06
N ALA A 5 14.26 -12.84 -18.27
CA ALA A 5 13.89 -13.44 -19.56
C ALA A 5 12.45 -13.13 -19.98
N SER A 6 11.61 -12.70 -19.05
CA SER A 6 10.20 -12.33 -19.29
C SER A 6 9.97 -10.83 -19.44
N VAL A 7 11.00 -9.99 -19.27
CA VAL A 7 10.88 -8.54 -19.40
C VAL A 7 11.10 -8.15 -20.87
N PRO A 8 10.12 -7.53 -21.52
CA PRO A 8 10.30 -7.08 -22.91
C PRO A 8 11.31 -5.93 -22.99
N THR A 9 11.86 -5.72 -24.18
CA THR A 9 12.76 -4.59 -24.46
C THR A 9 12.09 -3.26 -24.10
N GLY A 10 12.78 -2.44 -23.30
CA GLY A 10 12.24 -1.19 -22.75
C GLY A 10 11.22 -1.38 -21.63
N GLY A 11 10.93 -2.61 -21.22
CA GLY A 11 10.03 -2.92 -20.12
C GLY A 11 10.72 -2.92 -18.75
N MET A 12 9.91 -2.98 -17.71
CA MET A 12 10.34 -3.09 -16.32
C MET A 12 9.56 -4.18 -15.61
N LEU A 13 10.17 -4.87 -14.66
CA LEU A 13 9.55 -5.83 -13.77
C LEU A 13 9.50 -5.27 -12.36
N LEU A 14 8.28 -5.13 -11.82
CA LEU A 14 8.03 -4.68 -10.45
C LEU A 14 7.52 -5.87 -9.63
N PHE A 15 8.19 -6.19 -8.53
CA PHE A 15 7.79 -7.34 -7.70
C PHE A 15 8.14 -7.13 -6.24
N GLY A 16 7.40 -7.82 -5.36
CA GLY A 16 7.68 -7.86 -3.92
C GLY A 16 8.84 -8.78 -3.59
N ALA A 17 9.73 -8.34 -2.70
CA ALA A 17 10.87 -9.10 -2.22
C ALA A 17 11.15 -8.84 -0.74
N VAL A 18 11.70 -9.82 -0.06
CA VAL A 18 12.30 -9.65 1.27
C VAL A 18 13.80 -9.53 1.09
N ARG A 19 14.40 -8.52 1.71
CA ARG A 19 15.85 -8.32 1.68
C ARG A 19 16.40 -8.02 3.08
N GLU A 20 17.67 -8.25 3.28
CA GLU A 20 18.35 -7.87 4.52
C GLU A 20 18.54 -6.34 4.57
N ALA A 21 18.38 -5.77 5.76
CA ALA A 21 18.62 -4.34 5.97
C ALA A 21 20.14 -4.07 5.99
N PRO A 22 20.66 -3.20 5.13
CA PRO A 22 22.11 -3.05 4.89
C PRO A 22 22.89 -2.50 6.10
N GLU A 23 22.24 -1.80 7.01
CA GLU A 23 22.91 -1.09 8.12
C GLU A 23 22.92 -1.85 9.46
N ARG A 24 22.44 -3.11 9.47
CA ARG A 24 22.36 -3.90 10.69
C ARG A 24 23.59 -4.80 10.89
N ARG A 25 23.94 -5.04 12.17
CA ARG A 25 25.02 -5.92 12.54
C ARG A 25 24.63 -7.38 12.35
N ALA A 26 25.60 -8.25 12.12
CA ALA A 26 25.39 -9.69 11.98
C ALA A 26 24.73 -10.35 13.20
N ASP A 27 24.88 -9.73 14.39
CA ASP A 27 24.29 -10.17 15.66
C ASP A 27 22.87 -9.60 15.90
N ASP A 28 22.40 -8.65 15.09
CA ASP A 28 21.04 -8.10 15.12
C ASP A 28 20.47 -7.96 13.69
N PRO A 29 20.22 -9.08 13.00
CA PRO A 29 19.70 -9.05 11.65
C PRO A 29 18.30 -8.45 11.61
N ALA A 30 18.01 -7.72 10.55
CA ALA A 30 16.68 -7.17 10.29
C ALA A 30 16.33 -7.31 8.81
N LEU A 31 15.04 -7.43 8.53
CA LEU A 31 14.51 -7.59 7.17
C LEU A 31 13.77 -6.34 6.71
N LEU A 32 13.82 -6.10 5.43
CA LEU A 32 13.01 -5.13 4.72
C LEU A 32 12.01 -5.87 3.83
N ASN A 33 10.76 -5.42 3.89
CA ASN A 33 9.72 -5.85 2.95
C ASN A 33 9.68 -4.83 1.82
N SER A 34 10.10 -5.23 0.62
CA SER A 34 10.44 -4.29 -0.45
C SER A 34 9.67 -4.58 -1.73
N VAL A 35 9.48 -3.55 -2.54
CA VAL A 35 9.23 -3.68 -3.97
C VAL A 35 10.51 -3.30 -4.71
N LEU A 36 10.94 -4.15 -5.61
CA LEU A 36 12.09 -3.92 -6.48
C LEU A 36 11.61 -3.69 -7.91
N VAL A 37 12.30 -2.81 -8.61
CA VAL A 37 12.09 -2.55 -10.04
C VAL A 37 13.35 -2.98 -10.78
N LEU A 38 13.22 -3.96 -11.67
CA LEU A 38 14.27 -4.41 -12.56
C LEU A 38 14.04 -3.88 -13.96
N ASP A 39 15.10 -3.48 -14.63
CA ASP A 39 15.09 -3.22 -16.07
C ASP A 39 15.18 -4.53 -16.88
N GLU A 40 15.14 -4.42 -18.21
CA GLU A 40 15.27 -5.52 -19.15
C GLU A 40 16.58 -6.33 -19.00
N LYS A 41 17.62 -5.73 -18.42
CA LYS A 41 18.93 -6.35 -18.19
C LYS A 41 19.04 -7.00 -16.82
N GLY A 42 18.02 -6.79 -15.96
CA GLY A 42 17.99 -7.30 -14.59
C GLY A 42 18.72 -6.44 -13.58
N ALA A 43 19.07 -5.22 -13.94
CA ALA A 43 19.57 -4.25 -12.98
C ALA A 43 18.42 -3.70 -12.13
N VAL A 44 18.64 -3.56 -10.81
CA VAL A 44 17.72 -2.86 -9.93
C VAL A 44 17.83 -1.37 -10.21
N VAL A 45 16.78 -0.78 -10.76
CA VAL A 45 16.74 0.64 -11.14
C VAL A 45 15.97 1.50 -10.14
N ALA A 46 15.13 0.91 -9.32
CA ALA A 46 14.45 1.55 -8.21
C ALA A 46 14.01 0.53 -7.18
N ASP A 47 13.78 1.00 -5.95
CA ASP A 47 13.22 0.19 -4.87
C ASP A 47 12.37 1.03 -3.93
N TYR A 48 11.50 0.35 -3.19
CA TYR A 48 10.70 0.92 -2.12
C TYR A 48 10.65 -0.05 -0.96
N ASP A 49 10.92 0.41 0.24
CA ASP A 49 10.81 -0.37 1.47
C ASP A 49 9.57 0.02 2.25
N LYS A 50 8.82 -1.00 2.67
CA LYS A 50 7.61 -0.84 3.45
C LYS A 50 7.85 -0.01 4.70
N ARG A 51 7.07 1.05 4.88
CA ARG A 51 7.22 1.97 6.02
C ARG A 51 6.29 1.66 7.18
N ARG A 52 5.07 1.22 6.88
CA ARG A 52 4.06 0.91 7.90
C ARG A 52 3.96 -0.58 8.09
N LEU A 53 4.67 -1.07 9.10
CA LEU A 53 4.71 -2.48 9.42
C LEU A 53 3.46 -2.94 10.19
N VAL A 54 3.09 -4.20 10.01
CA VAL A 54 1.98 -4.83 10.73
C VAL A 54 2.43 -5.19 12.14
N PRO A 55 1.83 -4.58 13.20
CA PRO A 55 2.13 -4.96 14.57
C PRO A 55 1.83 -6.44 14.81
N PHE A 56 2.68 -7.13 15.58
CA PHE A 56 2.62 -8.57 15.88
C PHE A 56 2.77 -9.50 14.66
N GLY A 57 2.70 -8.97 13.46
CA GLY A 57 3.00 -9.68 12.22
C GLY A 57 4.47 -9.49 11.81
N GLU A 58 4.85 -8.28 11.48
CA GLU A 58 6.19 -7.96 10.98
C GLU A 58 7.16 -7.56 12.08
N PHE A 59 6.67 -7.03 13.20
CA PHE A 59 7.46 -6.72 14.39
C PHE A 59 6.66 -6.93 15.67
N THR A 60 7.34 -7.14 16.78
CA THR A 60 6.71 -7.26 18.11
C THR A 60 6.80 -5.94 18.85
N PRO A 61 5.66 -5.21 19.03
CA PRO A 61 5.66 -4.01 19.86
C PRO A 61 6.04 -4.35 21.31
N PHE A 62 6.82 -3.48 21.95
CA PHE A 62 7.21 -3.64 23.37
C PHE A 62 7.87 -4.98 23.69
N LYS A 63 8.67 -5.53 22.78
CA LYS A 63 9.35 -6.84 22.90
C LYS A 63 10.08 -7.03 24.25
N ARG A 64 10.56 -5.94 24.86
CA ARG A 64 11.24 -5.97 26.17
C ARG A 64 10.28 -6.22 27.34
N VAL A 65 8.98 -5.96 27.18
CA VAL A 65 7.96 -6.05 28.24
C VAL A 65 6.98 -7.19 27.97
N LEU A 66 6.58 -7.35 26.71
CA LEU A 66 5.62 -8.36 26.30
C LEU A 66 6.36 -9.59 25.74
N ARG A 67 6.26 -10.72 26.43
CA ARG A 67 6.74 -12.02 25.91
C ARG A 67 5.74 -12.62 24.92
N VAL A 68 5.35 -11.85 23.89
CA VAL A 68 4.40 -12.30 22.87
C VAL A 68 5.20 -12.77 21.66
N THR A 69 4.90 -13.97 21.19
CA THR A 69 5.48 -14.52 19.94
C THR A 69 4.84 -13.82 18.72
N LYS A 70 5.63 -13.59 17.69
CA LYS A 70 5.12 -13.13 16.38
C LYS A 70 4.07 -14.11 15.84
N MET A 71 3.07 -13.56 15.15
CA MET A 71 2.05 -14.36 14.43
C MET A 71 2.56 -14.87 13.07
N THR A 72 3.68 -14.32 12.58
CA THR A 72 4.29 -14.71 11.30
C THR A 72 5.47 -15.66 11.50
N VAL A 73 5.74 -16.47 10.48
CA VAL A 73 6.89 -17.39 10.48
C VAL A 73 8.20 -16.59 10.39
N GLY A 74 9.12 -16.88 11.30
CA GLY A 74 10.48 -16.32 11.35
C GLY A 74 10.76 -15.49 12.61
N ASP A 75 11.98 -15.63 13.14
CA ASP A 75 12.41 -14.95 14.38
C ASP A 75 12.97 -13.54 14.13
N ILE A 76 13.23 -13.19 12.87
CA ILE A 76 13.83 -11.90 12.48
C ILE A 76 12.72 -10.86 12.30
N ASP A 77 12.84 -9.72 12.97
CA ASP A 77 11.91 -8.61 12.83
C ASP A 77 12.17 -7.83 11.54
N TYR A 78 11.07 -7.32 10.95
CA TYR A 78 11.17 -6.34 9.89
C TYR A 78 11.43 -4.96 10.49
N VAL A 79 12.12 -4.12 9.71
CA VAL A 79 12.31 -2.70 10.03
C VAL A 79 11.61 -1.84 8.97
N PRO A 80 11.12 -0.66 9.36
CA PRO A 80 10.48 0.23 8.41
C PRO A 80 11.50 0.85 7.45
N GLY A 81 11.09 1.02 6.19
CA GLY A 81 11.82 1.83 5.22
C GLY A 81 11.77 3.32 5.57
N GLU A 82 12.74 4.08 5.06
CA GLU A 82 12.90 5.50 5.36
C GLU A 82 12.15 6.39 4.35
N SER A 83 12.22 6.07 3.05
CA SER A 83 11.67 6.89 1.98
C SER A 83 10.17 6.66 1.76
N SER A 84 9.44 7.77 1.55
CA SER A 84 8.06 7.76 1.06
C SER A 84 7.95 8.31 -0.37
N ALA A 85 9.07 8.62 -0.99
CA ALA A 85 9.08 9.19 -2.33
C ALA A 85 8.49 8.21 -3.36
N PRO A 86 7.68 8.68 -4.31
CA PRO A 86 7.21 7.86 -5.42
C PRO A 86 8.37 7.35 -6.26
N ILE A 87 8.25 6.13 -6.76
CA ILE A 87 9.23 5.54 -7.66
C ILE A 87 9.08 6.17 -9.04
N GLN A 88 10.19 6.66 -9.60
CA GLN A 88 10.24 7.16 -10.97
C GLN A 88 10.42 5.97 -11.93
N LEU A 89 9.54 5.87 -12.92
CA LEU A 89 9.53 4.81 -13.92
C LEU A 89 9.69 5.41 -15.32
N VAL A 90 10.52 4.80 -16.14
CA VAL A 90 10.73 5.28 -17.50
C VAL A 90 9.45 5.13 -18.32
N GLY A 91 8.98 6.24 -18.93
CA GLY A 91 7.79 6.25 -19.78
C GLY A 91 6.44 6.20 -19.05
N LEU A 92 6.43 6.22 -17.71
CA LEU A 92 5.24 6.25 -16.88
C LEU A 92 5.29 7.41 -15.88
N PRO A 93 4.13 7.89 -15.40
CA PRO A 93 4.11 8.77 -14.24
C PRO A 93 4.73 8.09 -13.02
N ALA A 94 5.20 8.88 -12.06
CA ALA A 94 5.73 8.36 -10.81
C ALA A 94 4.71 7.50 -10.06
N ALA A 95 5.14 6.36 -9.54
CA ALA A 95 4.30 5.40 -8.82
C ALA A 95 4.44 5.56 -7.31
N ARG A 96 3.34 5.74 -6.59
CA ARG A 96 3.31 5.53 -5.15
C ARG A 96 3.16 4.05 -4.87
N VAL A 97 4.10 3.48 -4.15
CA VAL A 97 4.06 2.07 -3.76
C VAL A 97 3.40 1.93 -2.40
N LEU A 98 2.50 0.96 -2.30
CA LEU A 98 1.86 0.54 -1.04
C LEU A 98 2.01 -0.98 -0.91
N ILE A 99 2.71 -1.42 0.12
CA ILE A 99 2.87 -2.86 0.38
C ILE A 99 1.81 -3.33 1.38
N CYS A 100 0.92 -4.21 0.92
CA CYS A 100 -0.09 -4.89 1.74
C CYS A 100 -0.89 -3.91 2.62
N TYR A 101 -0.74 -4.01 3.94
CA TYR A 101 -1.40 -3.22 4.98
C TYR A 101 -1.30 -1.69 4.77
N GLU A 102 -0.33 -1.18 4.05
CA GLU A 102 -0.20 0.25 3.78
C GLU A 102 -1.39 0.83 3.02
N ALA A 103 -2.10 0.01 2.22
CA ALA A 103 -3.27 0.45 1.48
C ALA A 103 -4.45 0.89 2.36
N ILE A 104 -4.49 0.52 3.63
CA ILE A 104 -5.57 0.96 4.54
C ILE A 104 -5.38 2.38 5.09
N PHE A 105 -4.17 2.93 4.96
CA PHE A 105 -3.86 4.25 5.49
C PHE A 105 -4.01 5.34 4.42
N PRO A 106 -4.56 6.50 4.79
CA PRO A 106 -4.55 7.65 3.91
C PRO A 106 -3.12 8.12 3.64
N ARG A 107 -2.95 8.84 2.54
CA ARG A 107 -1.71 9.50 2.18
C ARG A 107 -1.20 10.37 3.33
N SER A 108 0.09 10.31 3.58
CA SER A 108 0.80 11.25 4.45
C SER A 108 1.85 11.99 3.63
N GLY A 109 1.69 13.28 3.51
CA GLY A 109 2.60 14.15 2.76
C GLY A 109 2.12 14.49 1.34
N ASP A 110 2.77 15.48 0.76
CA ASP A 110 2.57 15.92 -0.62
C ASP A 110 3.61 15.23 -1.49
N ASP A 111 3.17 14.29 -2.31
CA ASP A 111 3.99 13.69 -3.36
C ASP A 111 3.27 13.83 -4.71
N GLU A 112 4.02 13.82 -5.77
CA GLU A 112 3.54 13.97 -7.15
C GLU A 112 3.35 12.61 -7.84
N ALA A 113 2.83 11.63 -7.13
CA ALA A 113 2.51 10.34 -7.73
C ALA A 113 1.37 10.50 -8.75
N GLY A 114 1.53 9.88 -9.92
CA GLY A 114 0.49 9.82 -10.94
C GLY A 114 -0.37 8.56 -10.86
N TRP A 115 0.02 7.55 -10.07
CA TRP A 115 -0.73 6.32 -9.85
C TRP A 115 -0.24 5.58 -8.60
N ILE A 116 -1.01 4.59 -8.18
CA ILE A 116 -0.72 3.77 -7.01
C ILE A 116 -0.41 2.34 -7.46
N LEU A 117 0.72 1.80 -7.01
CA LEU A 117 1.05 0.38 -7.09
C LEU A 117 0.81 -0.27 -5.73
N ASN A 118 -0.13 -1.19 -5.64
CA ASN A 118 -0.36 -1.97 -4.43
C ASN A 118 0.08 -3.43 -4.63
N VAL A 119 1.16 -3.82 -3.98
CA VAL A 119 1.68 -5.20 -3.99
C VAL A 119 1.37 -5.86 -2.66
N THR A 120 0.74 -7.03 -2.66
CA THR A 120 0.32 -7.68 -1.42
C THR A 120 0.37 -9.20 -1.48
N ASN A 121 0.51 -9.81 -0.31
CA ASN A 121 0.28 -11.23 -0.11
C ASN A 121 -0.96 -11.41 0.77
N ASP A 122 -2.09 -11.73 0.14
CA ASP A 122 -3.36 -11.94 0.84
C ASP A 122 -3.53 -13.37 1.36
N ALA A 123 -2.53 -14.25 1.20
CA ALA A 123 -2.56 -15.63 1.72
C ALA A 123 -2.78 -15.70 3.24
N TRP A 124 -2.38 -14.66 3.97
CA TRP A 124 -2.63 -14.52 5.41
C TRP A 124 -4.11 -14.55 5.81
N PHE A 125 -4.98 -14.11 4.92
CA PHE A 125 -6.43 -14.05 5.17
C PHE A 125 -7.16 -15.34 4.81
N GLY A 126 -6.51 -16.25 4.05
CA GLY A 126 -7.15 -17.44 3.52
C GLY A 126 -8.40 -17.13 2.67
N MET A 127 -9.30 -18.10 2.58
CA MET A 127 -10.57 -17.97 1.86
C MET A 127 -11.65 -17.37 2.78
N SER A 128 -11.47 -16.11 3.17
CA SER A 128 -12.35 -15.40 4.09
C SER A 128 -12.86 -14.08 3.48
N ALA A 129 -13.54 -13.25 4.28
CA ALA A 129 -13.88 -11.89 3.89
C ALA A 129 -12.67 -10.94 3.83
N GLY A 130 -11.53 -11.32 4.42
CA GLY A 130 -10.33 -10.49 4.52
C GLY A 130 -9.81 -9.99 3.18
N PRO A 131 -9.55 -10.84 2.16
CA PRO A 131 -9.10 -10.38 0.85
C PRO A 131 -10.07 -9.40 0.18
N HIS A 132 -11.37 -9.59 0.34
CA HIS A 132 -12.38 -8.70 -0.20
C HIS A 132 -12.38 -7.33 0.49
N GLN A 133 -12.26 -7.30 1.81
CA GLN A 133 -12.15 -6.07 2.59
C GLN A 133 -10.85 -5.32 2.28
N HIS A 134 -9.75 -6.05 2.14
CA HIS A 134 -8.46 -5.47 1.77
C HIS A 134 -8.48 -4.90 0.34
N PHE A 135 -9.14 -5.59 -0.59
CA PHE A 135 -9.38 -5.09 -1.94
C PHE A 135 -10.23 -3.81 -1.93
N ALA A 136 -11.33 -3.79 -1.17
CA ALA A 136 -12.19 -2.62 -1.05
C ALA A 136 -11.43 -1.41 -0.45
N SER A 137 -10.53 -1.64 0.51
CA SER A 137 -9.68 -0.59 1.07
C SER A 137 -8.72 -0.02 0.03
N ALA A 138 -8.12 -0.86 -0.81
CA ALA A 138 -7.27 -0.41 -1.92
C ALA A 138 -8.08 0.38 -2.96
N GLN A 139 -9.29 -0.08 -3.30
CA GLN A 139 -10.21 0.63 -4.19
C GLN A 139 -10.59 2.01 -3.65
N LEU A 140 -10.83 2.12 -2.34
CA LEU A 140 -11.11 3.39 -1.69
C LEU A 140 -9.92 4.36 -1.80
N ARG A 141 -8.67 3.86 -1.71
CA ARG A 141 -7.47 4.70 -1.93
C ARG A 141 -7.49 5.38 -3.28
N ALA A 142 -7.83 4.65 -4.35
CA ALA A 142 -7.91 5.24 -5.69
C ALA A 142 -8.89 6.42 -5.72
N VAL A 143 -10.07 6.27 -5.12
CA VAL A 143 -11.10 7.32 -5.05
C VAL A 143 -10.66 8.51 -4.21
N GLU A 144 -10.12 8.24 -3.03
CA GLU A 144 -9.72 9.29 -2.08
C GLU A 144 -8.60 10.17 -2.63
N GLU A 145 -7.69 9.59 -3.38
CA GLU A 145 -6.54 10.29 -3.92
C GLU A 145 -6.75 10.79 -5.37
N GLY A 146 -7.79 10.30 -6.04
CA GLY A 146 -8.03 10.61 -7.46
C GLY A 146 -6.97 10.03 -8.39
N LEU A 147 -6.33 8.92 -7.97
CA LEU A 147 -5.27 8.24 -8.70
C LEU A 147 -5.71 6.85 -9.15
N PRO A 148 -5.33 6.41 -10.36
CA PRO A 148 -5.52 5.01 -10.73
C PRO A 148 -4.67 4.09 -9.86
N LEU A 149 -5.14 2.87 -9.65
CA LEU A 149 -4.47 1.89 -8.82
C LEU A 149 -4.29 0.57 -9.57
N VAL A 150 -3.06 0.09 -9.58
CA VAL A 150 -2.72 -1.26 -10.05
C VAL A 150 -2.41 -2.10 -8.82
N ARG A 151 -3.20 -3.14 -8.59
CA ARG A 151 -3.02 -4.08 -7.49
C ARG A 151 -2.58 -5.43 -7.99
N VAL A 152 -1.52 -5.96 -7.40
CA VAL A 152 -1.02 -7.32 -7.61
C VAL A 152 -1.07 -8.07 -6.28
N ALA A 153 -1.86 -9.13 -6.22
CA ALA A 153 -2.14 -9.83 -4.98
C ALA A 153 -1.88 -11.33 -5.11
N ASN A 154 -0.92 -11.84 -4.35
CA ASN A 154 -0.75 -13.29 -4.20
C ASN A 154 -1.96 -13.88 -3.48
N THR A 155 -2.62 -14.88 -4.09
CA THR A 155 -3.89 -15.52 -3.68
C THR A 155 -5.07 -14.56 -3.53
N GLY A 156 -4.85 -13.26 -3.56
CA GLY A 156 -5.88 -12.23 -3.45
C GLY A 156 -6.48 -11.83 -4.80
N ILE A 157 -7.09 -10.65 -4.83
CA ILE A 157 -7.72 -10.08 -6.02
C ILE A 157 -6.74 -9.10 -6.67
N THR A 158 -6.20 -9.47 -7.83
CA THR A 158 -5.39 -8.59 -8.69
C THR A 158 -6.32 -7.73 -9.54
N ALA A 159 -6.03 -6.43 -9.71
CA ALA A 159 -6.93 -5.54 -10.46
C ALA A 159 -6.24 -4.28 -10.99
N ILE A 160 -6.84 -3.69 -12.01
CA ILE A 160 -6.62 -2.31 -12.46
C ILE A 160 -7.88 -1.52 -12.14
N ILE A 161 -7.72 -0.42 -11.43
CA ILE A 161 -8.80 0.42 -10.89
C ILE A 161 -8.56 1.85 -11.36
N ASP A 162 -9.61 2.53 -11.82
CA ASP A 162 -9.52 3.92 -12.24
C ASP A 162 -9.64 4.89 -11.03
N PRO A 163 -9.36 6.21 -11.21
CA PRO A 163 -9.44 7.19 -10.14
C PRO A 163 -10.83 7.39 -9.52
N TYR A 164 -11.88 6.87 -10.15
CA TYR A 164 -13.25 6.88 -9.62
C TYR A 164 -13.59 5.61 -8.83
N GLY A 165 -12.61 4.71 -8.66
CA GLY A 165 -12.82 3.44 -8.00
C GLY A 165 -13.50 2.37 -8.87
N ARG A 166 -13.67 2.61 -10.17
CA ARG A 166 -14.25 1.61 -11.08
C ARG A 166 -13.19 0.56 -11.41
N VAL A 167 -13.57 -0.69 -11.24
CA VAL A 167 -12.70 -1.83 -11.58
C VAL A 167 -12.73 -2.02 -13.09
N ILE A 168 -11.60 -1.78 -13.75
CA ILE A 168 -11.46 -1.94 -15.21
C ILE A 168 -11.34 -3.43 -15.54
N VAL A 169 -10.48 -4.12 -14.80
CA VAL A 169 -10.27 -5.57 -14.92
C VAL A 169 -9.82 -6.11 -13.57
N LYS A 170 -10.22 -7.33 -13.24
CA LYS A 170 -9.78 -8.03 -12.03
C LYS A 170 -9.76 -9.54 -12.21
N THR A 171 -8.98 -10.21 -11.36
CA THR A 171 -9.06 -11.67 -11.18
C THR A 171 -10.08 -12.05 -10.13
N ASP A 172 -10.45 -13.32 -10.10
CA ASP A 172 -11.14 -13.90 -8.96
C ASP A 172 -10.15 -14.21 -7.83
N LEU A 173 -10.70 -14.35 -6.61
CA LEU A 173 -9.94 -14.76 -5.44
C LEU A 173 -9.36 -16.17 -5.63
N ASN A 174 -8.10 -16.35 -5.28
CA ASN A 174 -7.37 -17.63 -5.33
C ASN A 174 -7.37 -18.27 -6.73
N LYS A 175 -7.21 -17.46 -7.76
CA LYS A 175 -7.07 -17.89 -9.15
C LYS A 175 -5.74 -17.44 -9.72
N ASP A 176 -5.03 -18.37 -10.34
CA ASP A 176 -3.85 -18.05 -11.14
C ASP A 176 -4.30 -17.39 -12.44
N ALA A 177 -3.94 -16.14 -12.64
CA ALA A 177 -4.30 -15.39 -13.82
C ALA A 177 -3.30 -14.27 -14.12
N VAL A 178 -3.23 -13.90 -15.38
CA VAL A 178 -2.55 -12.69 -15.85
C VAL A 178 -3.62 -11.76 -16.38
N ILE A 179 -3.52 -10.48 -16.05
CA ILE A 179 -4.37 -9.43 -16.60
C ILE A 179 -3.50 -8.40 -17.32
N ASP A 180 -3.96 -7.97 -18.48
CA ASP A 180 -3.35 -6.91 -19.27
C ASP A 180 -4.29 -5.72 -19.33
N GLY A 181 -3.72 -4.51 -19.33
CA GLY A 181 -4.52 -3.29 -19.45
C GLY A 181 -3.66 -2.05 -19.48
N GLY A 182 -4.23 -0.97 -20.00
CA GLY A 182 -3.62 0.36 -19.93
C GLY A 182 -3.74 0.94 -18.53
N LEU A 183 -2.74 1.74 -18.12
CA LEU A 183 -2.81 2.53 -16.90
C LEU A 183 -3.82 3.67 -17.10
N PRO A 184 -4.92 3.73 -16.32
CA PRO A 184 -5.86 4.84 -16.41
C PRO A 184 -5.18 6.17 -16.03
N VAL A 185 -5.70 7.29 -16.51
CA VAL A 185 -5.16 8.62 -16.24
C VAL A 185 -5.70 9.11 -14.88
N ALA A 186 -4.83 9.70 -14.06
CA ALA A 186 -5.19 10.37 -12.81
C ALA A 186 -6.18 11.52 -13.05
N LEU A 187 -6.95 11.91 -12.03
CA LEU A 187 -7.76 13.13 -12.09
C LEU A 187 -6.85 14.35 -12.24
N VAL A 188 -7.27 15.29 -13.08
CA VAL A 188 -6.53 16.56 -13.30
C VAL A 188 -6.47 17.36 -11.99
N GLU A 189 -7.61 17.43 -11.29
CA GLU A 189 -7.70 18.11 -10.01
C GLU A 189 -7.66 17.08 -8.86
N PRO A 190 -6.84 17.33 -7.84
CA PRO A 190 -6.85 16.50 -6.64
C PRO A 190 -8.24 16.49 -6.00
N THR A 191 -8.64 15.36 -5.47
CA THR A 191 -9.90 15.22 -4.74
C THR A 191 -9.91 16.08 -3.48
N TRP A 192 -11.08 16.33 -2.91
CA TRP A 192 -11.19 17.02 -1.61
C TRP A 192 -10.41 16.29 -0.52
N PHE A 193 -10.53 14.96 -0.47
CA PHE A 193 -9.79 14.13 0.48
C PHE A 193 -8.29 14.15 0.20
N GLY A 194 -7.88 14.13 -1.06
CA GLY A 194 -6.48 14.25 -1.47
C GLY A 194 -5.83 15.55 -1.01
N LYS A 195 -6.61 16.65 -0.96
CA LYS A 195 -6.15 17.97 -0.48
C LYS A 195 -6.15 18.08 1.05
N HIS A 196 -7.17 17.56 1.71
CA HIS A 196 -7.44 17.84 3.12
C HIS A 196 -7.30 16.62 4.05
N GLY A 197 -7.23 15.41 3.49
CA GLY A 197 -7.16 14.17 4.26
C GLY A 197 -8.26 14.09 5.32
N ASN A 198 -7.89 13.67 6.52
CA ASN A 198 -8.79 13.51 7.66
C ASN A 198 -9.19 14.84 8.34
N SER A 199 -8.68 15.99 7.90
CA SER A 199 -8.98 17.29 8.54
C SER A 199 -10.47 17.61 8.48
N THR A 200 -11.15 17.27 7.39
CA THR A 200 -12.60 17.46 7.25
C THR A 200 -13.38 16.68 8.31
N PHE A 201 -13.00 15.41 8.52
CA PHE A 201 -13.62 14.57 9.55
C PHE A 201 -13.41 15.16 10.95
N LEU A 202 -12.19 15.63 11.24
CA LEU A 202 -11.88 16.27 12.53
C LEU A 202 -12.74 17.52 12.74
N VAL A 203 -12.84 18.41 11.75
CA VAL A 203 -13.65 19.63 11.83
C VAL A 203 -15.12 19.29 12.07
N VAL A 204 -15.70 18.38 11.30
CA VAL A 204 -17.09 17.95 11.46
C VAL A 204 -17.32 17.37 12.86
N THR A 205 -16.41 16.51 13.33
CA THR A 205 -16.50 15.91 14.67
C THR A 205 -16.47 16.97 15.76
N LEU A 206 -15.57 17.95 15.67
CA LEU A 206 -15.49 19.05 16.64
C LEU A 206 -16.76 19.94 16.63
N LEU A 207 -17.32 20.21 15.44
CA LEU A 207 -18.59 20.95 15.31
C LEU A 207 -19.74 20.18 15.96
N LEU A 208 -19.87 18.89 15.73
CA LEU A 208 -20.90 18.05 16.33
C LEU A 208 -20.79 18.01 17.88
N ILE A 209 -19.57 17.88 18.39
CA ILE A 209 -19.32 17.95 19.84
C ILE A 209 -19.72 19.32 20.39
N GLY A 210 -19.39 20.43 19.68
CA GLY A 210 -19.75 21.79 20.06
C GLY A 210 -21.27 21.98 20.13
N VAL A 211 -21.99 21.56 19.09
CA VAL A 211 -23.45 21.61 19.04
C VAL A 211 -24.09 20.80 20.17
N SER A 212 -23.59 19.57 20.40
CA SER A 212 -24.08 18.71 21.48
C SER A 212 -23.89 19.35 22.86
N ARG A 213 -22.77 20.05 23.10
CA ARG A 213 -22.51 20.76 24.37
C ARG A 213 -23.43 21.94 24.53
N ILE A 214 -23.71 22.70 23.48
CA ILE A 214 -24.67 23.85 23.52
C ILE A 214 -26.06 23.33 23.84
N SER A 215 -26.54 22.28 23.19
CA SER A 215 -27.85 21.68 23.46
C SER A 215 -28.01 21.22 24.93
N LEU A 216 -26.92 20.69 25.53
CA LEU A 216 -26.93 20.30 26.95
C LEU A 216 -26.95 21.51 27.91
N MET A 217 -26.46 22.67 27.48
CA MET A 217 -26.48 23.93 28.28
C MET A 217 -27.83 24.64 28.27
N PHE A 218 -28.63 24.38 27.23
CA PHE A 218 -29.98 24.97 27.07
C PHE A 218 -30.97 23.82 26.84
N PRO A 219 -31.27 23.02 27.90
CA PRO A 219 -32.33 22.02 27.78
C PRO A 219 -33.64 22.77 27.56
N ASP A 220 -34.45 22.35 26.59
CA ASP A 220 -35.76 22.87 26.31
C ASP A 220 -36.59 22.85 27.61
N GLU A 221 -37.18 24.00 28.00
CA GLU A 221 -38.11 24.15 29.10
C GLU A 221 -39.43 23.40 28.84
#